data_38af406d959b111de2c9fed279ff7b5a
#
_entry.id   38af406d959b111de2c9fed279ff7b5a
#
_cell.length_a   1.000
_cell.length_b   1.000
_cell.length_c   1.000
_cell.angle_alpha   90.00
_cell.angle_beta   90.00
_cell.angle_gamma   90.00
#
_symmetry.space_group_name_H-M   'P 1'
#
loop_
_entity.id
_entity.type
_entity.pdbx_description
1 polymer ?
#
loop_
_entity_poly.entity_id
_entity_poly.type
_entity_poly.pdbx_seq_one_letter_code
_entity_poly.pdbx_strand_id
1 'polypeptide(L)'
;ALERILAELARISRLETTEAFRVNGEQVDGAVKFDGEHYLIEAKWQEKSASNEPVYQFASKVAGKLYGRGLFISVSGFSAEVVRSLIMGKEIQTLFVDGEDLILVIEGHLNFREMIDRKVKAAQTRGLIYVHPISGTEKK
;
A
#
# COMPACT_ATOMS: atom_id res chain seq x y z
N ALA A 1 6.77 1.87 15.91
CA ALA A 1 7.00 2.98 15.03
C ALA A 1 5.97 3.06 13.91
N LEU A 2 6.38 2.88 12.64
CA LEU A 2 5.45 3.06 11.53
C LEU A 2 4.28 2.08 11.58
N GLU A 3 4.54 0.81 11.88
CA GLU A 3 3.50 -0.23 11.96
C GLU A 3 2.43 0.13 13.00
N ARG A 4 2.84 0.74 14.11
CA ARG A 4 1.91 1.15 15.16
C ARG A 4 1.02 2.30 14.68
N ILE A 5 1.59 3.25 13.97
CA ILE A 5 0.83 4.38 13.39
C ILE A 5 -0.20 3.84 12.41
N LEU A 6 0.20 2.90 11.55
CA LEU A 6 -0.71 2.30 10.58
C LEU A 6 -1.84 1.52 11.24
N ALA A 7 -1.52 0.75 12.28
CA ALA A 7 -2.53 0.01 13.03
C ALA A 7 -3.55 0.97 13.67
N GLU A 8 -3.08 2.09 14.23
CA GLU A 8 -3.96 3.08 14.84
C GLU A 8 -4.85 3.77 13.81
N LEU A 9 -4.29 4.14 12.66
CA LEU A 9 -5.07 4.76 11.58
C LEU A 9 -6.14 3.81 11.05
N ALA A 10 -5.81 2.53 10.93
CA ALA A 10 -6.76 1.52 10.49
C ALA A 10 -7.87 1.32 11.53
N ARG A 11 -7.53 1.32 12.83
CA ARG A 11 -8.49 1.20 13.92
C ARG A 11 -9.47 2.38 13.91
N ILE A 12 -8.97 3.59 13.77
CA ILE A 12 -9.81 4.80 13.72
C ILE A 12 -10.76 4.73 12.52
N SER A 13 -10.30 4.17 11.41
CA SER A 13 -11.10 4.01 10.20
C SER A 13 -12.00 2.76 10.25
N ARG A 14 -12.01 2.05 11.38
CA ARG A 14 -12.82 0.84 11.61
C ARG A 14 -12.47 -0.30 10.64
N LEU A 15 -11.20 -0.46 10.35
CA LEU A 15 -10.71 -1.58 9.55
C LEU A 15 -10.13 -2.65 10.47
N GLU A 16 -10.43 -3.90 10.18
CA GLU A 16 -9.81 -5.02 10.88
C GLU A 16 -8.34 -5.12 10.49
N THR A 17 -7.46 -5.34 11.48
CA THR A 17 -6.01 -5.44 11.25
C THR A 17 -5.49 -6.76 11.76
N THR A 18 -4.40 -7.22 11.12
CA THR A 18 -3.61 -8.36 11.58
C THR A 18 -2.19 -7.86 11.83
N GLU A 19 -1.63 -8.17 12.99
CA GLU A 19 -0.26 -7.79 13.33
C GLU A 19 0.73 -8.57 12.48
N ALA A 20 2.01 -8.17 12.52
CA ALA A 20 3.08 -8.81 11.77
C ALA A 20 3.06 -10.33 11.98
N PHE A 21 3.27 -11.08 10.93
CA PHE A 21 3.20 -12.53 10.96
C PHE A 21 4.18 -13.16 9.96
N ARG A 22 4.36 -14.48 10.09
CA ARG A 22 5.11 -15.27 9.11
C ARG A 22 4.18 -16.27 8.45
N VAL A 23 4.32 -16.42 7.15
CA VAL A 23 3.58 -17.43 6.39
C VAL A 23 4.49 -17.98 5.29
N ASN A 24 4.57 -19.30 5.19
CA ASN A 24 5.42 -19.98 4.19
C ASN A 24 6.88 -19.48 4.25
N GLY A 25 7.39 -19.20 5.46
CA GLY A 25 8.76 -18.72 5.64
C GLY A 25 8.98 -17.24 5.36
N GLU A 26 7.95 -16.52 4.96
CA GLU A 26 8.05 -15.09 4.63
C GLU A 26 7.52 -14.23 5.76
N GLN A 27 8.25 -13.16 6.08
CA GLN A 27 7.83 -12.16 7.06
C GLN A 27 6.92 -11.13 6.39
N VAL A 28 5.79 -10.85 7.03
CA VAL A 28 4.84 -9.82 6.57
C VAL A 28 4.61 -8.84 7.71
N ASP A 29 4.68 -7.54 7.43
CA ASP A 29 4.59 -6.49 8.47
C ASP A 29 3.20 -6.36 9.08
N GLY A 30 2.18 -6.84 8.39
CA GLY A 30 0.81 -6.81 8.89
C GLY A 30 -0.17 -6.98 7.74
N ALA A 31 -1.45 -6.89 8.07
CA ALA A 31 -2.51 -6.92 7.07
C ALA A 31 -3.68 -6.06 7.52
N VAL A 32 -4.44 -5.57 6.57
CA VAL A 32 -5.68 -4.83 6.83
C VAL A 32 -6.77 -5.40 5.93
N LYS A 33 -7.97 -5.55 6.50
CA LYS A 33 -9.13 -6.03 5.75
C LYS A 33 -9.90 -4.83 5.21
N PHE A 34 -10.03 -4.77 3.90
CA PHE A 34 -10.79 -3.72 3.24
C PHE A 34 -11.77 -4.36 2.26
N ASP A 35 -13.05 -4.06 2.41
CA ASP A 35 -14.11 -4.52 1.51
C ASP A 35 -14.09 -6.04 1.30
N GLY A 36 -13.90 -6.77 2.39
CA GLY A 36 -13.87 -8.23 2.36
C GLY A 36 -12.55 -8.86 1.98
N GLU A 37 -11.56 -8.07 1.58
CA GLU A 37 -10.26 -8.56 1.13
C GLU A 37 -9.16 -8.20 2.11
N HIS A 38 -8.23 -9.13 2.34
CA HIS A 38 -7.08 -8.90 3.21
C HIS A 38 -5.90 -8.36 2.39
N TYR A 39 -5.48 -7.14 2.70
CA TYR A 39 -4.32 -6.51 2.05
C TYR A 39 -3.10 -6.71 2.93
N LEU A 40 -2.08 -7.38 2.40
CA LEU A 40 -0.80 -7.51 3.10
C LEU A 40 -0.09 -6.16 3.10
N ILE A 41 0.65 -5.87 4.16
CA ILE A 41 1.33 -4.58 4.31
C ILE A 41 2.84 -4.78 4.37
N GLU A 42 3.56 -3.99 3.61
CA GLU A 42 5.00 -3.77 3.74
C GLU A 42 5.18 -2.29 4.04
N ALA A 43 5.89 -1.97 5.14
CA ALA A 43 6.06 -0.59 5.56
C ALA A 43 7.55 -0.26 5.68
N LYS A 44 7.98 0.79 4.97
CA LYS A 44 9.38 1.25 4.95
C LYS A 44 9.47 2.69 5.40
N TRP A 45 10.19 2.91 6.49
CA TRP A 45 10.53 4.25 6.96
C TRP A 45 12.00 4.50 6.66
N GLN A 46 12.29 5.13 5.53
CA GLN A 46 13.65 5.40 5.08
C GLN A 46 13.70 6.74 4.35
N GLU A 47 14.89 7.31 4.24
CA GLU A 47 15.04 8.64 3.62
C GLU A 47 14.92 8.61 2.10
N LYS A 48 15.24 7.49 1.47
CA LYS A 48 15.19 7.35 0.01
C LYS A 48 13.88 6.72 -0.45
N SER A 49 13.46 7.09 -1.65
CA SER A 49 12.32 6.45 -2.31
C SER A 49 12.56 4.94 -2.44
N ALA A 50 11.48 4.18 -2.37
CA ALA A 50 11.57 2.73 -2.54
C ALA A 50 12.03 2.40 -3.95
N SER A 51 13.01 1.52 -4.04
CA SER A 51 13.62 1.09 -5.30
C SER A 51 13.03 -0.25 -5.75
N ASN A 52 13.52 -0.75 -6.87
CA ASN A 52 12.97 -1.93 -7.52
C ASN A 52 12.95 -3.18 -6.65
N GLU A 53 14.08 -3.50 -6.02
CA GLU A 53 14.22 -4.78 -5.33
C GLU A 53 13.21 -5.01 -4.20
N PRO A 54 13.08 -4.09 -3.20
CA PRO A 54 12.11 -4.30 -2.13
C PRO A 54 10.67 -4.38 -2.63
N VAL A 55 10.34 -3.57 -3.65
CA VAL A 55 9.00 -3.56 -4.22
C VAL A 55 8.69 -4.87 -4.94
N TYR A 56 9.63 -5.37 -5.71
CA TYR A 56 9.46 -6.64 -6.42
C TYR A 56 9.37 -7.81 -5.44
N GLN A 57 10.18 -7.80 -4.38
CA GLN A 57 10.12 -8.84 -3.36
C GLN A 57 8.74 -8.87 -2.70
N PHE A 58 8.20 -7.71 -2.36
CA PHE A 58 6.87 -7.65 -1.76
C PHE A 58 5.78 -8.05 -2.76
N ALA A 59 5.85 -7.57 -3.98
CA ALA A 59 4.89 -7.93 -5.03
C ALA A 59 4.86 -9.44 -5.25
N SER A 60 6.02 -10.08 -5.19
CA SER A 60 6.12 -11.54 -5.30
C SER A 60 5.47 -12.25 -4.12
N LYS A 61 5.65 -11.74 -2.89
CA LYS A 61 4.99 -12.29 -1.70
C LYS A 61 3.47 -12.20 -1.86
N VAL A 62 2.98 -11.07 -2.33
CA VAL A 62 1.55 -10.84 -2.55
C VAL A 62 0.99 -11.81 -3.60
N ALA A 63 1.70 -11.93 -4.72
CA ALA A 63 1.28 -12.80 -5.81
C ALA A 63 1.22 -14.28 -5.40
N GLY A 64 2.02 -14.67 -4.40
CA GLY A 64 2.03 -16.04 -3.89
C GLY A 64 0.94 -16.37 -2.89
N LYS A 65 0.03 -15.44 -2.61
CA LYS A 65 -1.04 -15.63 -1.63
C LYS A 65 -2.38 -15.84 -2.33
N LEU A 66 -3.30 -16.47 -1.62
CA LEU A 66 -4.67 -16.66 -2.11
C LEU A 66 -5.33 -15.28 -2.29
N TYR A 67 -5.79 -14.97 -3.50
CA TYR A 67 -6.37 -13.67 -3.84
C TYR A 67 -5.48 -12.50 -3.42
N GLY A 68 -4.18 -12.59 -3.67
CA GLY A 68 -3.18 -11.64 -3.21
C GLY A 68 -3.52 -10.18 -3.46
N ARG A 69 -3.45 -9.38 -2.38
CA ARG A 69 -3.63 -7.91 -2.41
C ARG A 69 -2.57 -7.34 -1.49
N GLY A 70 -1.98 -6.22 -1.86
CA GLY A 70 -0.92 -5.63 -1.05
C GLY A 70 -0.94 -4.11 -1.03
N LEU A 71 -0.45 -3.56 0.09
CA LEU A 71 -0.17 -2.14 0.25
C LEU A 71 1.31 -2.02 0.57
N PHE A 72 2.08 -1.40 -0.31
CA PHE A 72 3.46 -1.06 -0.03
C PHE A 72 3.50 0.39 0.43
N ILE A 73 3.93 0.61 1.66
CA ILE A 73 3.96 1.93 2.26
C ILE A 73 5.41 2.39 2.39
N SER A 74 5.77 3.42 1.65
CA SER A 74 7.10 4.04 1.71
C SER A 74 6.94 5.51 2.02
N VAL A 75 7.39 5.94 3.20
CA VAL A 75 7.23 7.32 3.65
C VAL A 75 7.89 8.30 2.68
N SER A 76 9.00 7.92 2.06
CA SER A 76 9.73 8.75 1.11
C SER A 76 9.29 8.56 -0.35
N GLY A 77 8.23 7.78 -0.59
CA GLY A 77 7.67 7.60 -1.91
C GLY A 77 8.34 6.51 -2.73
N PHE A 78 8.14 6.56 -4.03
CA PHE A 78 8.56 5.51 -4.98
C PHE A 78 9.22 6.15 -6.20
N SER A 79 10.16 5.43 -6.82
CA SER A 79 10.78 5.91 -8.06
C SER A 79 9.79 5.74 -9.21
N ALA A 80 9.85 6.64 -10.20
CA ALA A 80 8.99 6.53 -11.38
C ALA A 80 9.26 5.23 -12.13
N GLU A 81 10.49 4.77 -12.11
CA GLU A 81 10.88 3.52 -12.77
C GLU A 81 10.16 2.31 -12.18
N VAL A 82 10.12 2.19 -10.83
CA VAL A 82 9.49 1.03 -10.20
C VAL A 82 7.98 1.01 -10.42
N VAL A 83 7.36 2.18 -10.40
CA VAL A 83 5.92 2.29 -10.67
C VAL A 83 5.61 1.81 -12.08
N ARG A 84 6.37 2.32 -13.07
CA ARG A 84 6.18 1.96 -14.47
C ARG A 84 6.41 0.48 -14.71
N SER A 85 7.47 -0.08 -14.14
CA SER A 85 7.82 -1.49 -14.31
C SER A 85 6.73 -2.41 -13.79
N LEU A 86 6.14 -2.07 -12.63
CA LEU A 86 5.08 -2.88 -12.04
C LEU A 86 3.82 -2.85 -12.91
N ILE A 87 3.48 -1.68 -13.43
CA ILE A 87 2.32 -1.54 -14.31
C ILE A 87 2.51 -2.35 -15.60
N MET A 88 3.71 -2.29 -16.18
CA MET A 88 4.01 -3.00 -17.42
C MET A 88 3.99 -4.52 -17.24
N GLY A 89 4.23 -5.01 -16.03
CA GLY A 89 4.15 -6.44 -15.71
C GLY A 89 2.73 -7.01 -15.76
N LYS A 90 1.71 -6.16 -15.78
CA LYS A 90 0.29 -6.50 -15.88
C LYS A 90 -0.29 -7.33 -14.74
N GLU A 91 0.48 -7.59 -13.71
CA GLU A 91 0.00 -8.30 -12.53
C GLU A 91 -0.06 -7.33 -11.36
N ILE A 92 -0.98 -6.39 -11.44
CA ILE A 92 -1.10 -5.32 -10.45
C ILE A 92 -1.93 -5.81 -9.27
N GLN A 93 -1.25 -6.20 -8.19
CA GLN A 93 -1.90 -6.64 -6.96
C GLN A 93 -1.44 -5.80 -5.77
N THR A 94 -0.59 -4.80 -6.00
CA THR A 94 -0.01 -3.97 -4.96
C THR A 94 -0.30 -2.50 -5.24
N LEU A 95 -0.80 -1.80 -4.23
CA LEU A 95 -1.04 -0.36 -4.26
C LEU A 95 0.06 0.36 -3.51
N PHE A 96 0.42 1.55 -3.94
CA PHE A 96 1.48 2.36 -3.34
C PHE A 96 0.92 3.47 -2.48
N VAL A 97 1.46 3.58 -1.25
CA VAL A 97 1.09 4.61 -0.27
C VAL A 97 2.38 5.29 0.17
N ASP A 98 2.41 6.61 0.15
CA ASP A 98 3.59 7.37 0.56
C ASP A 98 3.31 8.25 1.78
N GLY A 99 4.32 9.04 2.19
CA GLY A 99 4.20 9.91 3.35
C GLY A 99 3.14 10.98 3.19
N GLU A 100 2.96 11.51 1.99
CA GLU A 100 1.92 12.51 1.73
C GLU A 100 0.53 11.93 1.99
N ASP A 101 0.29 10.69 1.52
CA ASP A 101 -0.99 10.01 1.76
C ASP A 101 -1.25 9.86 3.26
N LEU A 102 -0.22 9.45 4.02
CA LEU A 102 -0.34 9.27 5.46
C LEU A 102 -0.63 10.59 6.17
N ILE A 103 0.03 11.66 5.76
CA ILE A 103 -0.20 13.00 6.34
C ILE A 103 -1.63 13.44 6.10
N LEU A 104 -2.18 13.22 4.91
CA LEU A 104 -3.56 13.58 4.61
C LEU A 104 -4.54 12.83 5.52
N VAL A 105 -4.25 11.56 5.80
CA VAL A 105 -5.08 10.77 6.73
C VAL A 105 -4.94 11.27 8.16
N ILE A 106 -3.69 11.50 8.61
CA ILE A 106 -3.42 12.00 9.97
C ILE A 106 -4.08 13.35 10.20
N GLU A 107 -4.06 14.24 9.21
CA GLU A 107 -4.67 15.56 9.30
C GLU A 107 -6.18 15.55 9.11
N GLY A 108 -6.77 14.41 8.85
CA GLY A 108 -8.22 14.27 8.77
C GLY A 108 -8.86 14.69 7.46
N HIS A 109 -8.07 14.86 6.38
CA HIS A 109 -8.63 15.20 5.07
C HIS A 109 -9.42 14.04 4.46
N LEU A 110 -9.07 12.82 4.85
CA LEU A 110 -9.82 11.61 4.56
C LEU A 110 -9.37 10.56 5.58
N ASN A 111 -10.12 9.49 5.76
CA ASN A 111 -9.67 8.42 6.64
C ASN A 111 -8.91 7.34 5.84
N PHE A 112 -8.34 6.36 6.54
CA PHE A 112 -7.53 5.33 5.90
C PHE A 112 -8.37 4.47 4.93
N ARG A 113 -9.62 4.18 5.30
CA ARG A 113 -10.54 3.43 4.44
C ARG A 113 -10.80 4.17 3.12
N GLU A 114 -11.06 5.47 3.21
CA GLU A 114 -11.28 6.29 2.01
C GLU A 114 -10.04 6.36 1.13
N MET A 115 -8.86 6.44 1.74
CA MET A 115 -7.61 6.44 0.99
C MET A 115 -7.46 5.16 0.18
N ILE A 116 -7.66 4.00 0.82
CA ILE A 116 -7.58 2.71 0.13
C ILE A 116 -8.63 2.63 -0.97
N ASP A 117 -9.87 3.03 -0.69
CA ASP A 117 -10.95 2.98 -1.66
C ASP A 117 -10.61 3.75 -2.93
N ARG A 118 -10.09 4.95 -2.78
CA ARG A 118 -9.72 5.80 -3.93
C ARG A 118 -8.56 5.22 -4.73
N LYS A 119 -7.59 4.61 -4.05
CA LYS A 119 -6.47 3.96 -4.72
C LYS A 119 -6.93 2.70 -5.46
N VAL A 120 -7.80 1.92 -4.86
CA VAL A 120 -8.38 0.74 -5.52
C VAL A 120 -9.15 1.16 -6.77
N LYS A 121 -9.98 2.21 -6.65
CA LYS A 121 -10.75 2.71 -7.79
C LYS A 121 -9.82 3.15 -8.94
N ALA A 122 -8.76 3.88 -8.63
CA ALA A 122 -7.81 4.32 -9.65
C ALA A 122 -7.12 3.14 -10.34
N ALA A 123 -6.74 2.13 -9.57
CA ALA A 123 -6.12 0.93 -10.13
C ALA A 123 -7.10 0.17 -11.05
N GLN A 124 -8.33 0.00 -10.60
CA GLN A 124 -9.33 -0.78 -11.35
C GLN A 124 -9.86 -0.06 -12.58
N THR A 125 -10.04 1.26 -12.50
CA THR A 125 -10.69 2.01 -13.58
C THR A 125 -9.71 2.76 -14.48
N ARG A 126 -8.48 2.98 -14.02
CA ARG A 126 -7.49 3.75 -14.77
C ARG A 126 -6.13 3.06 -14.90
N GLY A 127 -5.96 1.90 -14.23
CA GLY A 127 -4.69 1.18 -14.26
C GLY A 127 -3.55 1.89 -13.53
N LEU A 128 -3.86 2.78 -12.60
CA LEU A 128 -2.85 3.57 -11.88
C LEU A 128 -2.73 3.09 -10.44
N ILE A 129 -1.51 2.82 -9.99
CA ILE A 129 -1.24 2.29 -8.65
C ILE A 129 -0.60 3.31 -7.71
N TYR A 130 -0.29 4.49 -8.19
CA TYR A 130 0.36 5.54 -7.41
C TYR A 130 -0.28 6.89 -7.73
N VAL A 131 -1.37 7.21 -7.03
CA VAL A 131 -2.15 8.42 -7.26
C VAL A 131 -2.36 9.20 -5.98
N HIS A 132 -2.56 10.51 -6.12
CA HIS A 132 -2.96 11.36 -5.01
C HIS A 132 -4.41 11.01 -4.63
N PRO A 133 -4.68 10.68 -3.35
CA PRO A 133 -5.98 10.12 -2.98
C PRO A 133 -7.13 11.13 -3.00
N ILE A 134 -6.84 12.43 -3.03
CA ILE A 134 -7.89 13.46 -3.09
C ILE A 134 -8.08 13.94 -4.53
N SER A 135 -7.00 14.37 -5.20
CA SER A 135 -7.11 14.90 -6.56
C SER A 135 -7.25 13.81 -7.63
N GLY A 136 -6.78 12.59 -7.32
CA GLY A 136 -6.73 11.52 -8.31
C GLY A 136 -5.61 11.63 -9.32
N THR A 137 -4.75 12.64 -9.18
CA THR A 137 -3.64 12.86 -10.10
C THR A 137 -2.56 11.81 -9.91
N GLU A 138 -2.04 11.29 -11.02
CA GLU A 138 -0.92 10.34 -10.97
C GLU A 138 0.30 11.01 -10.36
N LYS A 139 0.94 10.34 -9.40
CA LYS A 139 2.17 10.83 -8.79
C LYS A 139 3.38 10.43 -9.64
N LYS A 140 4.37 11.28 -9.66
CA LYS A 140 5.59 11.07 -10.44
C LYS A 140 6.81 11.02 -9.56
#